data_504efe9f5e03c56e20b7e55fc5ecee3f
#
_entry.id   504efe9f5e03c56e20b7e55fc5ecee3f
#
_cell.length_a   1.000
_cell.length_b   1.000
_cell.length_c   1.000
_cell.angle_alpha   90.00
_cell.angle_beta   90.00
_cell.angle_gamma   90.00
#
_symmetry.space_group_name_H-M   'P 1'
#
loop_
_entity.id
_entity.type
_entity.pdbx_description
1 polymer ?
#
loop_
_entity_poly.entity_id
_entity_poly.type
_entity_poly.pdbx_seq_one_letter_code
_entity_poly.pdbx_strand_id
1 'polypeptide(L)'
;MGENTVIHPPIFTILADKVKIGKNVTILNGFQCMSAGGLVIEDNTMISLNCTIATNNHDMYDRYVITCKPVHIKRNVWIGVNVTILPGVTIGENAVVGAGAVVTKDVPDNAVVVGNPARVMRYLDSEKFVKE
;
A
#
# COMPACT_ATOMS: atom_id res chain seq x y z
N MET A 1 -8.97 -1.29 -13.42
CA MET A 1 -8.37 -2.53 -12.89
C MET A 1 -7.82 -3.33 -14.07
N GLY A 2 -6.56 -3.73 -13.97
CA GLY A 2 -5.88 -4.41 -15.07
C GLY A 2 -6.20 -5.90 -15.16
N GLU A 3 -5.63 -6.54 -16.19
CA GLU A 3 -5.79 -7.98 -16.44
C GLU A 3 -5.29 -8.83 -15.28
N ASN A 4 -5.91 -9.98 -15.07
CA ASN A 4 -5.54 -10.97 -14.06
C ASN A 4 -5.49 -10.43 -12.63
N THR A 5 -6.09 -9.28 -12.38
CA THR A 5 -6.18 -8.74 -11.02
C THR A 5 -7.35 -9.40 -10.31
N VAL A 6 -7.09 -9.87 -9.09
CA VAL A 6 -8.08 -10.57 -8.25
C VAL A 6 -8.20 -9.85 -6.91
N ILE A 7 -9.42 -9.51 -6.57
CA ILE A 7 -9.75 -8.88 -5.29
C ILE A 7 -10.71 -9.78 -4.55
N HIS A 8 -10.31 -10.22 -3.35
CA HIS A 8 -11.12 -11.10 -2.52
C HIS A 8 -11.95 -10.26 -1.52
N PRO A 9 -13.28 -10.35 -1.58
CA PRO A 9 -14.14 -9.64 -0.62
C PRO A 9 -14.06 -10.29 0.78
N PRO A 10 -14.45 -9.56 1.85
CA PRO A 10 -14.94 -8.21 1.80
C PRO A 10 -13.82 -7.17 1.65
N ILE A 11 -14.13 -6.11 0.92
CA ILE A 11 -13.27 -4.93 0.83
C ILE A 11 -14.11 -3.68 1.12
N PHE A 12 -13.44 -2.64 1.56
CA PHE A 12 -14.07 -1.34 1.79
C PHE A 12 -13.21 -0.23 1.17
N THR A 13 -13.82 0.63 0.39
CA THR A 13 -13.17 1.82 -0.13
C THR A 13 -14.16 2.97 -0.22
N ILE A 14 -13.70 4.16 0.10
CA ILE A 14 -14.43 5.40 -0.13
C ILE A 14 -13.93 5.96 -1.46
N LEU A 15 -14.82 6.42 -2.33
CA LEU A 15 -14.46 7.00 -3.62
C LEU A 15 -13.60 6.06 -4.46
N ALA A 16 -14.19 4.94 -4.86
CA ALA A 16 -13.51 3.92 -5.66
C ALA A 16 -12.94 4.46 -6.98
N ASP A 17 -13.49 5.53 -7.51
CA ASP A 17 -12.99 6.21 -8.70
C ASP A 17 -11.60 6.84 -8.51
N LYS A 18 -11.17 7.03 -7.27
CA LYS A 18 -9.84 7.51 -6.90
C LYS A 18 -8.81 6.40 -6.77
N VAL A 19 -9.21 5.15 -6.97
CA VAL A 19 -8.31 3.99 -6.85
C VAL A 19 -7.99 3.47 -8.24
N LYS A 20 -6.68 3.36 -8.54
CA LYS A 20 -6.18 2.78 -9.79
C LYS A 20 -5.36 1.55 -9.47
N ILE A 21 -5.73 0.43 -10.07
CA ILE A 21 -5.09 -0.87 -9.83
C ILE A 21 -4.60 -1.43 -11.16
N GLY A 22 -3.34 -1.81 -11.21
CA GLY A 22 -2.70 -2.39 -12.38
C GLY A 22 -3.14 -3.83 -12.66
N LYS A 23 -2.35 -4.53 -13.45
CA LYS A 23 -2.55 -5.94 -13.82
C LYS A 23 -1.81 -6.87 -12.88
N ASN A 24 -2.27 -8.13 -12.78
CA ASN A 24 -1.67 -9.17 -11.94
C ASN A 24 -1.56 -8.75 -10.48
N VAL A 25 -2.50 -7.97 -9.98
CA VAL A 25 -2.56 -7.54 -8.58
C VAL A 25 -3.46 -8.50 -7.82
N THR A 26 -3.04 -8.91 -6.64
CA THR A 26 -3.86 -9.71 -5.73
C THR A 26 -4.09 -8.93 -4.46
N ILE A 27 -5.35 -8.76 -4.08
CA ILE A 27 -5.76 -8.14 -2.82
C ILE A 27 -6.61 -9.13 -2.06
N LEU A 28 -6.15 -9.52 -0.88
CA LEU A 28 -6.86 -10.47 -0.04
C LEU A 28 -7.91 -9.78 0.84
N ASN A 29 -8.72 -10.59 1.51
CA ASN A 29 -9.88 -10.16 2.30
C ASN A 29 -9.54 -9.11 3.36
N GLY A 30 -10.46 -8.18 3.59
CA GLY A 30 -10.34 -7.19 4.64
C GLY A 30 -9.58 -5.94 4.26
N PHE A 31 -9.30 -5.74 2.99
CA PHE A 31 -8.70 -4.50 2.50
C PHE A 31 -9.62 -3.32 2.78
N GLN A 32 -9.05 -2.26 3.35
CA GLN A 32 -9.76 -1.02 3.61
C GLN A 32 -8.95 0.17 3.10
N CYS A 33 -9.60 1.08 2.41
CA CYS A 33 -8.93 2.27 1.91
C CYS A 33 -9.83 3.50 2.04
N MET A 34 -9.32 4.52 2.69
CA MET A 34 -9.87 5.86 2.64
C MET A 34 -9.16 6.59 1.51
N SER A 35 -9.76 6.58 0.32
CA SER A 35 -9.07 6.90 -0.93
C SER A 35 -9.28 8.32 -1.45
N ALA A 36 -9.80 9.23 -0.63
CA ALA A 36 -10.08 10.61 -1.06
C ALA A 36 -8.86 11.32 -1.66
N GLY A 37 -7.65 11.01 -1.18
CA GLY A 37 -6.40 11.55 -1.71
C GLY A 37 -5.84 10.81 -2.91
N GLY A 38 -6.43 9.69 -3.27
CA GLY A 38 -5.98 8.85 -4.39
C GLY A 38 -5.08 7.70 -3.95
N LEU A 39 -5.25 6.57 -4.62
CA LEU A 39 -4.44 5.37 -4.43
C LEU A 39 -4.07 4.79 -5.80
N VAL A 40 -2.79 4.54 -5.99
CA VAL A 40 -2.28 3.82 -7.16
C VAL A 40 -1.58 2.56 -6.68
N ILE A 41 -1.99 1.42 -7.22
CA ILE A 41 -1.34 0.12 -7.02
C ILE A 41 -0.87 -0.34 -8.39
N GLU A 42 0.45 -0.44 -8.57
CA GLU A 42 1.04 -0.85 -9.84
C GLU A 42 1.03 -2.37 -9.98
N ASP A 43 1.46 -2.83 -11.14
CA ASP A 43 1.41 -4.23 -11.56
C ASP A 43 2.13 -5.19 -10.62
N ASN A 44 1.68 -6.44 -10.60
CA ASN A 44 2.34 -7.55 -9.91
C ASN A 44 2.47 -7.39 -8.40
N THR A 45 1.64 -6.56 -7.80
CA THR A 45 1.64 -6.30 -6.36
C THR A 45 0.71 -7.26 -5.65
N MET A 46 1.14 -7.71 -4.48
CA MET A 46 0.37 -8.59 -3.62
C MET A 46 0.09 -7.90 -2.29
N ILE A 47 -1.18 -7.78 -1.93
CA ILE A 47 -1.63 -7.22 -0.66
C ILE A 47 -2.33 -8.31 0.13
N SER A 48 -1.78 -8.64 1.28
CA SER A 48 -2.28 -9.69 2.16
C SER A 48 -3.50 -9.22 2.97
N LEU A 49 -3.98 -10.06 3.87
CA LEU A 49 -5.21 -9.84 4.63
C LEU A 49 -5.16 -8.57 5.47
N ASN A 50 -6.31 -7.89 5.56
CA ASN A 50 -6.54 -6.78 6.50
C ASN A 50 -5.56 -5.61 6.35
N CYS A 51 -5.20 -5.26 5.12
CA CYS A 51 -4.42 -4.05 4.86
C CYS A 51 -5.32 -2.83 4.95
N THR A 52 -4.85 -1.80 5.65
CA THR A 52 -5.54 -0.51 5.76
C THR A 52 -4.68 0.59 5.15
N ILE A 53 -5.25 1.34 4.22
CA ILE A 53 -4.59 2.47 3.59
C ILE A 53 -5.41 3.73 3.86
N ALA A 54 -4.78 4.75 4.42
CA ALA A 54 -5.39 6.05 4.62
C ALA A 54 -4.71 7.09 3.73
N THR A 55 -5.49 7.89 3.03
CA THR A 55 -4.98 8.99 2.20
C THR A 55 -5.41 10.36 2.72
N ASN A 56 -6.19 10.40 3.80
CA ASN A 56 -6.67 11.63 4.40
C ASN A 56 -6.24 11.75 5.86
N ASN A 57 -5.97 12.98 6.26
CA ASN A 57 -5.66 13.38 7.63
C ASN A 57 -6.61 14.48 8.08
N HIS A 58 -6.76 14.61 9.39
CA HIS A 58 -7.33 15.78 10.03
C HIS A 58 -6.23 16.69 10.58
N ASP A 59 -6.46 17.98 10.55
CA ASP A 59 -5.58 18.90 11.24
C ASP A 59 -5.61 18.61 12.75
N MET A 60 -4.46 18.68 13.41
CA MET A 60 -4.35 18.30 14.82
C MET A 60 -5.02 19.30 15.75
N TYR A 61 -5.17 20.54 15.32
CA TYR A 61 -5.79 21.61 16.13
C TYR A 61 -7.23 21.90 15.70
N ASP A 62 -7.56 21.70 14.43
CA ASP A 62 -8.91 21.82 13.90
C ASP A 62 -9.31 20.56 13.15
N ARG A 63 -10.05 19.69 13.83
CA ARG A 63 -10.45 18.38 13.29
C ARG A 63 -11.39 18.43 12.08
N TYR A 64 -11.97 19.59 11.81
CA TYR A 64 -12.82 19.78 10.64
C TYR A 64 -12.01 20.08 9.37
N VAL A 65 -10.75 20.46 9.51
CA VAL A 65 -9.86 20.64 8.37
C VAL A 65 -9.27 19.28 7.97
N ILE A 66 -9.56 18.86 6.75
CA ILE A 66 -9.13 17.57 6.21
C ILE A 66 -8.12 17.84 5.10
N THR A 67 -6.97 17.18 5.17
CA THR A 67 -5.95 17.20 4.13
C THR A 67 -5.81 15.80 3.54
N CYS A 68 -5.61 15.72 2.23
CA CYS A 68 -5.47 14.46 1.53
C CYS A 68 -4.12 14.41 0.82
N LYS A 69 -3.45 13.25 0.91
CA LYS A 69 -2.20 12.97 0.17
C LYS A 69 -2.28 11.57 -0.41
N PRO A 70 -1.93 11.38 -1.68
CA PRO A 70 -2.04 10.09 -2.33
C PRO A 70 -1.06 9.08 -1.72
N VAL A 71 -1.45 7.81 -1.82
CA VAL A 71 -0.57 6.68 -1.56
C VAL A 71 -0.27 6.01 -2.90
N HIS A 72 0.98 5.69 -3.11
CA HIS A 72 1.45 5.03 -4.31
C HIS A 72 2.23 3.77 -3.95
N ILE A 73 1.72 2.63 -4.38
CA ILE A 73 2.38 1.34 -4.23
C ILE A 73 2.91 0.95 -5.61
N LYS A 74 4.23 0.94 -5.73
CA LYS A 74 4.89 0.63 -6.99
C LYS A 74 4.81 -0.86 -7.31
N ARG A 75 5.31 -1.23 -8.47
CA ARG A 75 5.18 -2.59 -8.97
C ARG A 75 5.95 -3.61 -8.14
N ASN A 76 5.47 -4.85 -8.20
CA ASN A 76 6.11 -6.01 -7.57
C ASN A 76 6.32 -5.86 -6.05
N VAL A 77 5.41 -5.16 -5.39
CA VAL A 77 5.44 -4.97 -3.93
C VAL A 77 4.67 -6.09 -3.25
N TRP A 78 5.15 -6.51 -2.10
CA TRP A 78 4.43 -7.43 -1.23
C TRP A 78 4.11 -6.74 0.10
N ILE A 79 2.83 -6.57 0.37
CA ILE A 79 2.31 -6.03 1.64
C ILE A 79 1.85 -7.20 2.50
N GLY A 80 2.44 -7.35 3.67
CA GLY A 80 2.10 -8.39 4.63
C GLY A 80 0.74 -8.19 5.31
N VAL A 81 0.37 -9.15 6.16
CA VAL A 81 -0.90 -9.17 6.88
C VAL A 81 -0.98 -8.02 7.90
N ASN A 82 -2.16 -7.40 8.03
CA ASN A 82 -2.43 -6.35 9.03
C ASN A 82 -1.49 -5.13 8.93
N VAL A 83 -1.14 -4.74 7.73
CA VAL A 83 -0.32 -3.54 7.49
C VAL A 83 -1.20 -2.32 7.42
N THR A 84 -0.71 -1.21 7.97
CA THR A 84 -1.32 0.12 7.83
C THR A 84 -0.37 1.04 7.08
N ILE A 85 -0.87 1.72 6.04
CA ILE A 85 -0.10 2.68 5.25
C ILE A 85 -0.75 4.05 5.40
N LEU A 86 0.04 5.05 5.81
CA LEU A 86 -0.44 6.39 6.12
C LEU A 86 -0.36 7.33 4.91
N PRO A 87 -1.08 8.47 4.97
CA PRO A 87 -1.18 9.39 3.83
C PRO A 87 0.17 9.87 3.30
N GLY A 88 0.28 9.95 1.98
CA GLY A 88 1.44 10.49 1.29
C GLY A 88 2.60 9.51 1.10
N VAL A 89 2.45 8.26 1.56
CA VAL A 89 3.51 7.26 1.46
C VAL A 89 3.61 6.68 0.05
N THR A 90 4.83 6.57 -0.44
CA THR A 90 5.17 5.78 -1.62
C THR A 90 5.94 4.53 -1.19
N ILE A 91 5.44 3.37 -1.59
CA ILE A 91 6.14 2.09 -1.40
C ILE A 91 6.94 1.81 -2.67
N GLY A 92 8.25 1.70 -2.52
CA GLY A 92 9.16 1.52 -3.64
C GLY A 92 9.02 0.17 -4.34
N GLU A 93 9.52 0.10 -5.56
CA GLU A 93 9.49 -1.09 -6.40
C GLU A 93 10.18 -2.27 -5.70
N ASN A 94 9.58 -3.45 -5.80
CA ASN A 94 10.08 -4.70 -5.20
C ASN A 94 10.12 -4.70 -3.66
N ALA A 95 9.59 -3.69 -3.00
CA ALA A 95 9.64 -3.62 -1.54
C ALA A 95 8.74 -4.67 -0.90
N VAL A 96 9.10 -5.04 0.32
CA VAL A 96 8.31 -5.92 1.18
C VAL A 96 8.00 -5.19 2.47
N VAL A 97 6.72 -5.16 2.83
CA VAL A 97 6.26 -4.61 4.10
C VAL A 97 5.85 -5.75 5.00
N GLY A 98 6.56 -5.92 6.10
CA GLY A 98 6.32 -7.03 7.03
C GLY A 98 4.98 -6.93 7.74
N ALA A 99 4.43 -8.07 8.14
CA ALA A 99 3.14 -8.15 8.81
C ALA A 99 3.08 -7.24 10.04
N GLY A 100 1.95 -6.57 10.22
CA GLY A 100 1.71 -5.69 11.37
C GLY A 100 2.42 -4.35 11.32
N ALA A 101 3.16 -4.04 10.26
CA ALA A 101 3.88 -2.78 10.14
C ALA A 101 2.93 -1.59 9.99
N VAL A 102 3.36 -0.45 10.51
CA VAL A 102 2.71 0.84 10.26
C VAL A 102 3.68 1.72 9.49
N VAL A 103 3.38 1.93 8.20
CA VAL A 103 4.26 2.65 7.28
C VAL A 103 3.92 4.14 7.34
N THR A 104 4.84 4.92 7.88
CA THR A 104 4.68 6.37 8.10
C THR A 104 5.50 7.22 7.14
N LYS A 105 6.45 6.62 6.44
CA LYS A 105 7.38 7.28 5.50
C LYS A 105 7.55 6.42 4.25
N ASP A 106 8.03 7.04 3.19
CA ASP A 106 8.34 6.33 1.96
C ASP A 106 9.28 5.15 2.20
N VAL A 107 9.00 4.07 1.49
CA VAL A 107 9.81 2.85 1.52
C VAL A 107 10.68 2.82 0.27
N PRO A 108 12.02 2.69 0.42
CA PRO A 108 12.90 2.62 -0.73
C PRO A 108 12.65 1.38 -1.60
N ASP A 109 13.05 1.47 -2.86
CA ASP A 109 13.05 0.30 -3.74
C ASP A 109 13.87 -0.84 -3.13
N ASN A 110 13.41 -2.07 -3.32
CA ASN A 110 14.05 -3.30 -2.85
C ASN A 110 14.20 -3.41 -1.32
N ALA A 111 13.58 -2.55 -0.55
CA ALA A 111 13.68 -2.58 0.91
C ALA A 111 12.69 -3.56 1.53
N VAL A 112 13.08 -4.20 2.61
CA VAL A 112 12.20 -4.89 3.54
C VAL A 112 12.06 -4.02 4.76
N VAL A 113 10.83 -3.59 5.05
CA VAL A 113 10.52 -2.77 6.22
C VAL A 113 9.63 -3.53 7.19
N VAL A 114 9.83 -3.32 8.47
CA VAL A 114 9.07 -3.97 9.54
C VAL A 114 8.82 -3.00 10.69
N GLY A 115 7.80 -3.27 11.47
CA GLY A 115 7.56 -2.61 12.75
C GLY A 115 6.63 -1.41 12.70
N ASN A 116 6.49 -0.78 13.85
CA ASN A 116 5.68 0.42 14.06
C ASN A 116 6.48 1.45 14.88
N PRO A 117 6.93 2.57 14.28
CA PRO A 117 6.86 2.86 12.85
C PRO A 117 7.78 1.92 12.05
N ALA A 118 7.40 1.65 10.80
CA ALA A 118 8.18 0.76 9.95
C ALA A 118 9.58 1.32 9.67
N ARG A 119 10.58 0.43 9.72
CA ARG A 119 11.99 0.76 9.48
C ARG A 119 12.61 -0.28 8.56
N VAL A 120 13.57 0.14 7.77
CA VAL A 120 14.31 -0.77 6.89
C VAL A 120 15.06 -1.80 7.72
N MET A 121 14.77 -3.07 7.49
CA MET A 121 15.45 -4.21 8.10
C MET A 121 16.60 -4.69 7.22
N ARG A 122 16.39 -4.72 5.91
CA ARG A 122 17.40 -5.14 4.92
C ARG A 122 16.97 -4.70 3.52
N TYR A 123 17.88 -4.84 2.57
CA TYR A 123 17.59 -4.68 1.15
C TYR A 123 17.68 -6.03 0.45
N LEU A 124 16.80 -6.23 -0.52
CA LEU A 124 16.79 -7.42 -1.36
C LEU A 124 17.73 -7.21 -2.55
N ASP A 125 18.28 -8.31 -3.05
CA ASP A 125 19.10 -8.30 -4.25
C ASP A 125 18.18 -8.23 -5.48
N SER A 126 18.23 -7.09 -6.17
CA SER A 126 17.37 -6.83 -7.33
C SER A 126 17.58 -7.81 -8.48
N GLU A 127 18.72 -8.46 -8.56
CA GLU A 127 19.02 -9.44 -9.62
C GLU A 127 18.37 -10.80 -9.40
N LYS A 128 17.88 -11.06 -8.19
CA LYS A 128 17.25 -12.35 -7.85
C LYS A 128 15.76 -12.40 -8.17
N PHE A 129 15.12 -11.28 -8.52
CA PHE A 129 13.70 -11.28 -8.86
C PHE A 129 13.44 -12.04 -10.15
N VAL A 130 12.32 -12.79 -10.15
CA VAL A 130 11.85 -13.49 -11.33
C VAL A 130 11.47 -12.45 -12.38
N LYS A 131 12.05 -12.59 -13.58
CA LYS A 131 11.72 -11.72 -14.71
C LYS A 131 10.47 -12.23 -15.42
N GLU A 132 9.64 -11.30 -15.78
CA GLU A 132 8.42 -11.57 -16.56
C GLU A 132 8.73 -11.77 -18.04
#